data_854a98f28d82d2f1c40b9408ad2398ae
#
_entry.id   854a98f28d82d2f1c40b9408ad2398ae
#
_cell.length_a   1.000
_cell.length_b   1.000
_cell.length_c   1.000
_cell.angle_alpha   90.00
_cell.angle_beta   90.00
_cell.angle_gamma   90.00
#
_symmetry.space_group_name_H-M   'P 1'
#
loop_
_entity.id
_entity.type
_entity.pdbx_description
1 polymer ?
#
loop_
_entity_poly.entity_id
_entity_poly.type
_entity_poly.pdbx_seq_one_letter_code
_entity_poly.pdbx_strand_id
1 'polypeptide(L)'
;MKFVAVGSYTAEGLAGFMKNPKDDRRAVVGGMVAKAGGKLDELYLTRGSHDVVAIGEAPDFETMAAIKILIMASGAFAHMELLEVADFNAIGAKAAQLAGSYKAPGQ
;
A
#
# COMPACT_ATOMS: atom_id res chain seq x y z
N MET A 1 -2.01 -7.47 9.36
CA MET A 1 -2.43 -7.80 7.98
C MET A 1 -1.28 -7.46 7.02
N LYS A 2 -1.07 -8.31 6.06
CA LYS A 2 -0.04 -8.09 5.04
C LYS A 2 -0.57 -7.21 3.93
N PHE A 3 0.25 -6.28 3.45
CA PHE A 3 -0.14 -5.35 2.40
C PHE A 3 0.95 -5.22 1.33
N VAL A 4 0.52 -4.82 0.15
CA VAL A 4 1.38 -4.36 -0.95
C VAL A 4 0.90 -2.95 -1.31
N ALA A 5 1.82 -2.00 -1.31
CA ALA A 5 1.53 -0.64 -1.74
C ALA A 5 2.26 -0.36 -3.05
N VAL A 6 1.56 0.27 -3.98
CA VAL A 6 2.17 0.76 -5.23
C VAL A 6 1.83 2.23 -5.38
N GLY A 7 2.76 2.99 -5.93
CA GLY A 7 2.52 4.42 -6.07
C GLY A 7 3.41 5.09 -7.08
N SER A 8 3.03 6.31 -7.41
CA SER A 8 3.76 7.17 -8.35
C SER A 8 3.96 8.54 -7.73
N TYR A 9 5.19 9.04 -7.82
CA TYR A 9 5.54 10.36 -7.31
C TYR A 9 4.98 11.48 -8.19
N THR A 10 4.76 12.63 -7.57
CA THR A 10 4.55 13.89 -8.30
C THR A 10 5.90 14.39 -8.83
N ALA A 11 5.86 15.41 -9.70
CA ALA A 11 7.08 16.10 -10.12
C ALA A 11 7.85 16.65 -8.91
N GLU A 12 7.15 17.18 -7.92
CA GLU A 12 7.74 17.67 -6.68
C GLU A 12 8.43 16.55 -5.90
N GLY A 13 7.78 15.39 -5.79
CA GLY A 13 8.38 14.23 -5.14
C GLY A 13 9.64 13.76 -5.85
N LEU A 14 9.62 13.67 -7.17
CA LEU A 14 10.79 13.29 -7.95
C LEU A 14 11.92 14.32 -7.84
N ALA A 15 11.59 15.60 -7.78
CA ALA A 15 12.60 16.66 -7.62
C ALA A 15 13.38 16.49 -6.30
N GLY A 16 12.77 15.91 -5.29
CA GLY A 16 13.43 15.61 -4.02
C GLY A 16 14.63 14.69 -4.18
N PHE A 17 14.59 13.75 -5.12
CA PHE A 17 15.74 12.87 -5.39
C PHE A 17 16.91 13.62 -6.04
N MET A 18 16.64 14.65 -6.82
CA MET A 18 17.71 15.52 -7.34
C MET A 18 18.29 16.39 -6.24
N LYS A 19 17.45 16.88 -5.34
CA LYS A 19 17.87 17.72 -4.23
C LYS A 19 18.68 16.94 -3.21
N ASN A 20 18.35 15.67 -2.98
CA ASN A 20 19.06 14.79 -2.08
C ASN A 20 19.16 13.37 -2.68
N PRO A 21 20.18 13.13 -3.55
CA PRO A 21 20.33 11.81 -4.18
C PRO A 21 20.64 10.68 -3.22
N LYS A 22 21.00 10.97 -1.98
CA LYS A 22 21.31 9.98 -0.95
C LYS A 22 20.13 9.73 -0.01
N ASP A 23 18.95 10.25 -0.32
CA ASP A 23 17.74 10.01 0.47
C ASP A 23 17.48 8.50 0.58
N ASP A 24 17.43 8.00 1.81
CA ASP A 24 17.17 6.60 2.10
C ASP A 24 15.68 6.40 2.33
N ARG A 25 14.93 6.14 1.26
CA ARG A 25 13.47 5.96 1.34
C ARG A 25 13.08 4.76 2.19
N ARG A 26 13.87 3.68 2.13
CA ARG A 26 13.61 2.51 2.95
C ARG A 26 13.68 2.82 4.44
N ALA A 27 14.67 3.59 4.87
CA ALA A 27 14.79 4.00 6.27
C ALA A 27 13.64 4.88 6.71
N VAL A 28 13.25 5.86 5.90
CA VAL A 28 12.15 6.79 6.21
C VAL A 28 10.82 6.05 6.29
N VAL A 29 10.49 5.27 5.28
CA VAL A 29 9.22 4.53 5.24
C VAL A 29 9.19 3.44 6.30
N GLY A 30 10.29 2.72 6.47
CA GLY A 30 10.40 1.67 7.50
C GLY A 30 10.21 2.22 8.91
N GLY A 31 10.79 3.39 9.20
CA GLY A 31 10.62 4.05 10.50
C GLY A 31 9.17 4.49 10.74
N MET A 32 8.51 5.02 9.72
CA MET A 32 7.11 5.41 9.79
C MET A 32 6.20 4.20 10.05
N VAL A 33 6.38 3.14 9.30
CA VAL A 33 5.59 1.91 9.45
C VAL A 33 5.82 1.29 10.82
N ALA A 34 7.06 1.26 11.30
CA ALA A 34 7.38 0.75 12.64
C ALA A 34 6.72 1.58 13.73
N LYS A 35 6.71 2.91 13.59
CA LYS A 35 6.03 3.80 14.54
C LYS A 35 4.52 3.53 14.61
N ALA A 36 3.94 3.11 13.48
CA ALA A 36 2.52 2.75 13.40
C ALA A 36 2.22 1.34 13.92
N GLY A 37 3.22 0.61 14.39
CA GLY A 37 3.06 -0.75 14.92
C GLY A 37 3.16 -1.84 13.86
N GLY A 38 3.58 -1.49 12.65
CA GLY A 38 3.76 -2.43 11.55
C GLY A 38 5.21 -2.77 11.28
N LYS A 39 5.45 -3.35 10.11
CA LYS A 39 6.77 -3.75 9.66
C LYS A 39 6.86 -3.58 8.15
N LEU A 40 7.89 -2.90 7.69
CA LEU A 40 8.22 -2.84 6.26
C LEU A 40 9.16 -4.00 5.93
N ASP A 41 8.70 -4.92 5.07
CA ASP A 41 9.53 -6.06 4.66
C ASP A 41 10.42 -5.68 3.48
N GLU A 42 9.84 -5.07 2.45
CA GLU A 42 10.54 -4.66 1.23
C GLU A 42 10.04 -3.31 0.73
N LEU A 43 10.95 -2.55 0.16
CA LEU A 43 10.62 -1.35 -0.58
C LEU A 43 11.51 -1.28 -1.81
N TYR A 44 10.88 -1.18 -2.97
CA TYR A 44 11.57 -1.05 -4.24
C TYR A 44 11.19 0.26 -4.91
N LEU A 45 12.18 0.97 -5.41
CA LEU A 45 11.98 2.06 -6.35
C LEU A 45 12.04 1.46 -7.75
N THR A 46 11.02 1.69 -8.55
CA THR A 46 10.81 0.99 -9.81
C THR A 46 10.75 1.96 -10.98
N ARG A 47 10.82 1.40 -12.15
CA ARG A 47 10.66 2.11 -13.42
C ARG A 47 9.51 1.50 -14.18
N GLY A 48 8.56 2.33 -14.60
CA GLY A 48 7.37 1.88 -15.31
C GLY A 48 6.17 2.69 -14.89
N SER A 49 4.99 2.06 -14.85
CA SER A 49 3.75 2.73 -14.47
C SER A 49 3.69 3.13 -12.99
N HIS A 50 4.52 2.51 -12.16
CA HIS A 50 4.66 2.86 -10.75
C HIS A 50 6.12 3.11 -10.44
N ASP A 51 6.37 4.03 -9.50
CA ASP A 51 7.71 4.41 -9.10
C ASP A 51 8.15 3.69 -7.82
N VAL A 52 7.20 3.18 -7.06
CA VAL A 52 7.48 2.55 -5.77
C VAL A 52 6.58 1.33 -5.57
N VAL A 53 7.16 0.28 -4.99
CA VAL A 53 6.43 -0.89 -4.51
C VAL A 53 6.93 -1.17 -3.09
N ALA A 54 6.00 -1.26 -2.14
CA ALA A 54 6.31 -1.59 -0.76
C ALA A 54 5.53 -2.83 -0.33
N ILE A 55 6.17 -3.69 0.43
CA ILE A 55 5.56 -4.90 0.98
C ILE A 55 5.80 -4.88 2.49
N GLY A 56 4.74 -5.09 3.26
CA GLY A 56 4.86 -5.04 4.70
C GLY A 56 3.63 -5.53 5.42
N GLU A 57 3.61 -5.25 6.71
CA GLU A 57 2.52 -5.61 7.60
C GLU A 57 2.06 -4.39 8.38
N ALA A 58 0.75 -4.28 8.59
CA ALA A 58 0.13 -3.27 9.44
C ALA A 58 -0.77 -3.98 10.45
N PRO A 59 -1.00 -3.38 11.64
CA PRO A 59 -1.86 -4.00 12.66
C PRO A 59 -3.29 -4.18 12.19
N ASP A 60 -3.81 -3.22 11.42
CA ASP A 60 -5.19 -3.21 10.96
C ASP A 60 -5.34 -2.30 9.74
N PHE A 61 -6.53 -2.31 9.16
CA PHE A 61 -6.87 -1.49 8.00
C PHE A 61 -6.79 0.01 8.30
N GLU A 62 -7.26 0.42 9.47
CA GLU A 62 -7.28 1.85 9.84
C GLU A 62 -5.88 2.43 9.87
N THR A 63 -4.92 1.69 10.42
CA THR A 63 -3.51 2.10 10.45
C THR A 63 -2.96 2.21 9.03
N MET A 64 -3.25 1.24 8.17
CA MET A 64 -2.80 1.25 6.78
C MET A 64 -3.39 2.44 6.02
N ALA A 65 -4.67 2.73 6.22
CA ALA A 65 -5.33 3.88 5.61
C ALA A 65 -4.75 5.21 6.12
N ALA A 66 -4.42 5.29 7.41
CA ALA A 66 -3.80 6.46 8.01
C ALA A 66 -2.42 6.74 7.41
N ILE A 67 -1.63 5.70 7.17
CA ILE A 67 -0.34 5.82 6.50
C ILE A 67 -0.52 6.40 5.10
N LYS A 68 -1.51 5.92 4.35
CA LYS A 68 -1.82 6.44 3.02
C LYS A 68 -2.18 7.94 3.08
N ILE A 69 -3.03 8.33 4.00
CA ILE A 69 -3.42 9.74 4.15
C ILE A 69 -2.19 10.60 4.43
N LEU A 70 -1.34 10.17 5.35
CA LEU A 70 -0.13 10.90 5.71
C LEU A 70 0.79 11.10 4.51
N ILE A 71 1.02 10.04 3.76
CA ILE A 71 1.90 10.07 2.58
C ILE A 71 1.30 10.94 1.46
N MET A 72 0.00 10.78 1.17
CA MET A 72 -0.67 11.57 0.14
C MET A 72 -0.74 13.05 0.51
N ALA A 73 -0.94 13.37 1.78
CA ALA A 73 -0.99 14.75 2.25
C ALA A 73 0.35 15.47 2.13
N SER A 74 1.46 14.75 2.03
CA SER A 74 2.78 15.35 1.84
C SER A 74 2.95 16.01 0.48
N GLY A 75 2.11 15.68 -0.49
CA GLY A 75 2.21 16.16 -1.87
C GLY A 75 3.26 15.44 -2.72
N ALA A 76 3.98 14.48 -2.15
CA ALA A 76 5.03 13.76 -2.86
C ALA A 76 4.50 12.70 -3.83
N PHE A 77 3.27 12.21 -3.61
CA PHE A 77 2.67 11.15 -4.42
C PHE A 77 1.46 11.66 -5.21
N ALA A 78 1.43 11.34 -6.50
CA ALA A 78 0.31 11.59 -7.37
C ALA A 78 -0.77 10.51 -7.23
N HIS A 79 -0.34 9.28 -6.97
CA HIS A 79 -1.21 8.12 -6.86
C HIS A 79 -0.59 7.10 -5.90
N MET A 80 -1.43 6.48 -5.09
CA MET A 80 -1.04 5.36 -4.24
C MET A 80 -2.20 4.40 -4.10
N GLU A 81 -1.91 3.12 -4.27
CA GLU A 81 -2.87 2.05 -4.10
C GLU A 81 -2.37 1.10 -3.02
N LEU A 82 -3.24 0.82 -2.07
CA LEU A 82 -2.97 -0.16 -1.01
C LEU A 82 -3.75 -1.43 -1.30
N LEU A 83 -3.02 -2.55 -1.40
CA LEU A 83 -3.59 -3.85 -1.67
C LEU A 83 -3.40 -4.72 -0.43
N GLU A 84 -4.49 -5.23 0.10
CA GLU A 84 -4.43 -6.21 1.19
C GLU A 84 -4.17 -7.59 0.58
N VAL A 85 -3.18 -8.30 1.12
CA VAL A 85 -2.91 -9.67 0.69
C VAL A 85 -4.03 -10.56 1.23
N ALA A 86 -4.66 -11.31 0.34
CA ALA A 86 -5.84 -12.13 0.64
C ALA A 86 -5.54 -13.61 0.44
N ASP A 87 -6.23 -14.44 1.25
CA ASP A 87 -6.25 -15.89 1.08
C ASP A 87 -7.53 -16.27 0.33
N PHE A 88 -7.40 -16.47 -0.98
CA PHE A 88 -8.55 -16.82 -1.81
C PHE A 88 -9.17 -18.16 -1.48
N ASN A 89 -8.40 -19.10 -0.92
CA ASN A 89 -8.99 -20.37 -0.48
C ASN A 89 -9.93 -20.17 0.70
N ALA A 90 -9.54 -19.37 1.69
CA ALA A 90 -10.39 -19.05 2.82
C ALA A 90 -11.61 -18.23 2.40
N ILE A 91 -11.41 -17.24 1.53
CA ILE A 91 -12.49 -16.40 0.99
C ILE A 91 -13.45 -17.25 0.16
N GLY A 92 -12.93 -18.15 -0.68
CA GLY A 92 -13.74 -19.03 -1.51
C GLY A 92 -14.57 -19.98 -0.68
N ALA A 93 -14.05 -20.50 0.43
CA ALA A 93 -14.82 -21.34 1.34
C ALA A 93 -16.00 -20.60 1.95
N LYS A 94 -15.82 -19.34 2.35
CA LYS A 94 -16.91 -18.50 2.86
C LYS A 94 -17.92 -18.18 1.76
N ALA A 95 -17.46 -17.88 0.56
CA ALA A 95 -18.36 -17.64 -0.57
C ALA A 95 -19.21 -18.86 -0.90
N ALA A 96 -18.62 -20.05 -0.83
CA ALA A 96 -19.35 -21.30 -1.07
C ALA A 96 -20.48 -21.51 -0.05
N GLN A 97 -20.27 -21.09 1.21
CA GLN A 97 -21.31 -21.16 2.23
C GLN A 97 -22.49 -20.22 1.95
N LEU A 98 -22.29 -19.18 1.16
CA LEU A 98 -23.32 -18.22 0.77
C LEU A 98 -23.99 -18.58 -0.56
N ALA A 99 -23.59 -19.67 -1.18
CA ALA A 99 -24.11 -20.07 -2.49
C ALA A 99 -25.65 -20.18 -2.45
N GLY A 100 -26.29 -19.59 -3.45
CA GLY A 100 -27.75 -19.59 -3.56
C GLY A 100 -28.47 -18.46 -2.81
N SER A 101 -27.75 -17.68 -1.97
CA SER A 101 -28.38 -16.59 -1.21
C SER A 101 -28.49 -15.28 -1.98
N TYR A 102 -27.78 -15.13 -3.09
CA TYR A 102 -27.80 -13.92 -3.90
C TYR A 102 -28.53 -14.15 -5.23
N LYS A 103 -29.42 -13.21 -5.57
CA LYS A 103 -30.06 -13.16 -6.87
C LYS A 103 -29.54 -11.95 -7.63
N ALA A 104 -29.05 -12.17 -8.86
CA ALA A 104 -28.63 -11.08 -9.71
C ALA A 104 -29.84 -10.20 -10.10
N PRO A 105 -29.61 -8.91 -10.43
CA PRO A 105 -30.71 -8.07 -10.90
C PRO A 105 -31.44 -8.70 -12.07
N GLY A 106 -32.78 -8.72 -12.00
CA GLY A 106 -33.64 -9.31 -13.03
C GLY A 106 -33.85 -10.81 -12.92
N GLN A 107 -33.29 -11.43 -11.93
CA GLN A 107 -33.46 -12.87 -11.70
C GLN A 107 -34.67 -13.20 -10.83
#